data_7c6b8754f6afa59d22d8b098002cf3c1
#
_entry.id   7c6b8754f6afa59d22d8b098002cf3c1
#
_cell.length_a   1.000
_cell.length_b   1.000
_cell.length_c   1.000
_cell.angle_alpha   90.00
_cell.angle_beta   90.00
_cell.angle_gamma   90.00
#
_symmetry.space_group_name_H-M   'P 1'
#
loop_
_entity.id
_entity.type
_entity.pdbx_description
1 polymer ?
#
loop_
_entity_poly.entity_id
_entity_poly.type
_entity_poly.pdbx_seq_one_letter_code
_entity_poly.pdbx_strand_id
1 'polypeptide(L)'
;MSQRPNSPPATLSWGGSRMRRVLFHVRGIPIGSYPALLYVGLVCGFYVMYAVAPSLGMHRVSAAVATLILFAPAIAGARIWFVLDHWAIYRHDLRRIWRHSEGGMTLYGGLVFALALSPVVLAALGLRFAAFWDGATFTMLTGMIFARVGCLLNGCCSGRRSDRWVGLRLPDDTGRWERRYPVQLLELAAAVVLLSGSMALLAVGAPRGAIFAVALVGYAGARLAIDPLREPPPRIAAGRRVALAAFLACTTLASVVGWLATGR
;
A
#
# COMPACT_ATOMS: atom_id res chain seq x y z
N MET A 1 15.65 -35.41 -22.83
CA MET A 1 15.54 -34.19 -23.66
C MET A 1 15.79 -32.99 -22.77
N SER A 2 16.97 -32.41 -22.91
CA SER A 2 17.54 -31.36 -22.07
C SER A 2 16.91 -30.02 -22.41
N GLN A 3 16.16 -29.42 -21.49
CA GLN A 3 15.74 -28.01 -21.58
C GLN A 3 16.91 -27.12 -21.19
N ARG A 4 17.41 -26.32 -22.12
CA ARG A 4 18.45 -25.31 -21.88
C ARG A 4 17.91 -24.20 -21.01
N PRO A 5 18.55 -23.83 -19.88
CA PRO A 5 18.10 -22.74 -19.00
C PRO A 5 18.78 -21.41 -19.37
N ASN A 6 18.61 -20.86 -20.56
CA ASN A 6 19.13 -19.51 -20.88
C ASN A 6 18.54 -18.97 -22.20
N SER A 7 17.22 -18.85 -22.24
CA SER A 7 16.60 -17.95 -23.20
C SER A 7 16.25 -16.66 -22.47
N PRO A 8 16.72 -15.47 -22.92
CA PRO A 8 16.22 -14.21 -22.37
C PRO A 8 14.70 -14.17 -22.58
N PRO A 9 13.93 -13.62 -21.63
CA PRO A 9 12.48 -13.54 -21.77
C PRO A 9 12.16 -12.83 -23.07
N ALA A 10 11.43 -13.53 -23.95
CA ALA A 10 11.03 -13.04 -25.25
C ALA A 10 10.48 -11.63 -25.14
N THR A 11 11.15 -10.67 -25.77
CA THR A 11 10.65 -9.34 -26.00
C THR A 11 9.46 -9.44 -26.93
N LEU A 12 8.26 -9.63 -26.39
CA LEU A 12 7.02 -9.60 -27.13
C LEU A 12 6.81 -8.19 -27.67
N SER A 13 7.28 -7.97 -28.89
CA SER A 13 7.02 -6.78 -29.68
C SER A 13 5.62 -6.86 -30.27
N TRP A 14 4.67 -6.20 -29.65
CA TRP A 14 3.38 -5.86 -30.25
C TRP A 14 3.27 -4.33 -30.31
N GLY A 15 3.13 -3.80 -31.50
CA GLY A 15 2.88 -2.41 -31.86
C GLY A 15 2.79 -1.36 -30.75
N GLY A 16 3.88 -0.64 -30.49
CA GLY A 16 3.81 0.76 -30.05
C GLY A 16 3.77 1.09 -28.57
N SER A 17 3.45 0.21 -27.64
CA SER A 17 3.41 0.55 -26.21
C SER A 17 4.23 -0.42 -25.36
N ARG A 18 5.45 0.00 -25.05
CA ARG A 18 6.34 -0.76 -24.14
C ARG A 18 6.09 -0.29 -22.70
N MET A 19 5.55 -1.15 -21.84
CA MET A 19 5.62 -0.91 -20.41
C MET A 19 7.08 -0.92 -19.96
N ARG A 20 7.48 0.09 -19.18
CA ARG A 20 8.86 0.20 -18.67
C ARG A 20 8.99 -0.63 -17.39
N ARG A 21 9.03 -1.95 -17.50
CA ARG A 21 9.28 -2.85 -16.35
C ARG A 21 10.63 -2.59 -15.69
N VAL A 22 11.64 -2.21 -16.48
CA VAL A 22 12.96 -1.80 -16.02
C VAL A 22 13.11 -0.31 -16.33
N LEU A 23 13.40 0.50 -15.30
CA LEU A 23 13.65 1.94 -15.47
C LEU A 23 15.05 2.20 -16.01
N PHE A 24 16.04 1.58 -15.40
CA PHE A 24 17.46 1.73 -15.75
C PHE A 24 18.28 0.54 -15.23
N HIS A 25 19.55 0.47 -15.65
CA HIS A 25 20.49 -0.53 -15.17
C HIS A 25 21.58 0.16 -14.34
N VAL A 26 21.89 -0.39 -13.16
CA VAL A 26 23.01 0.04 -12.31
C VAL A 26 24.01 -1.11 -12.28
N ARG A 27 25.21 -0.89 -12.82
CA ARG A 27 26.27 -1.91 -12.89
C ARG A 27 25.79 -3.24 -13.48
N GLY A 28 24.92 -3.19 -14.51
CA GLY A 28 24.36 -4.37 -15.15
C GLY A 28 23.14 -4.99 -14.45
N ILE A 29 22.77 -4.52 -13.25
CA ILE A 29 21.60 -5.00 -12.51
C ILE A 29 20.37 -4.21 -12.96
N PRO A 30 19.30 -4.86 -13.47
CA PRO A 30 18.08 -4.17 -13.87
C PRO A 30 17.30 -3.67 -12.65
N ILE A 31 17.04 -2.37 -12.57
CA ILE A 31 16.19 -1.77 -11.54
C ILE A 31 14.76 -1.71 -12.05
N GLY A 32 13.88 -2.50 -11.43
CA GLY A 32 12.47 -2.56 -11.77
C GLY A 32 11.72 -1.28 -11.40
N SER A 33 10.73 -0.91 -12.21
CA SER A 33 9.94 0.32 -12.00
C SER A 33 9.14 0.28 -10.70
N TYR A 34 8.54 -0.85 -10.35
CA TYR A 34 7.77 -0.98 -9.13
C TYR A 34 8.62 -0.81 -7.85
N PRO A 35 9.71 -1.57 -7.63
CA PRO A 35 10.54 -1.37 -6.44
C PRO A 35 11.17 0.01 -6.38
N ALA A 36 11.64 0.55 -7.52
CA ALA A 36 12.22 1.89 -7.54
C ALA A 36 11.22 2.96 -7.05
N LEU A 37 10.00 2.96 -7.61
CA LEU A 37 8.96 3.90 -7.21
C LEU A 37 8.43 3.66 -5.80
N LEU A 38 8.43 2.41 -5.32
CA LEU A 38 8.10 2.11 -3.94
C LEU A 38 9.11 2.75 -2.98
N TYR A 39 10.40 2.65 -3.26
CA TYR A 39 11.44 3.32 -2.46
C TYR A 39 11.36 4.85 -2.53
N VAL A 40 11.12 5.41 -3.72
CA VAL A 40 10.89 6.86 -3.87
C VAL A 40 9.68 7.29 -3.04
N GLY A 41 8.57 6.55 -3.12
CA GLY A 41 7.37 6.80 -2.34
C GLY A 41 7.61 6.72 -0.83
N LEU A 42 8.45 5.80 -0.37
CA LEU A 42 8.85 5.68 1.02
C LEU A 42 9.63 6.93 1.48
N VAL A 43 10.67 7.32 0.73
CA VAL A 43 11.48 8.51 1.05
C VAL A 43 10.63 9.78 1.02
N CYS A 44 9.80 9.96 -0.01
CA CYS A 44 8.88 11.09 -0.09
C CYS A 44 7.88 11.08 1.07
N GLY A 45 7.33 9.94 1.43
CA GLY A 45 6.42 9.78 2.57
C GLY A 45 7.07 10.18 3.90
N PHE A 46 8.32 9.77 4.13
CA PHE A 46 9.10 10.20 5.29
C PHE A 46 9.32 11.73 5.32
N TYR A 47 9.68 12.29 4.17
CA TYR A 47 9.87 13.74 4.07
C TYR A 47 8.57 14.50 4.34
N VAL A 48 7.43 14.01 3.82
CA VAL A 48 6.11 14.61 4.08
C VAL A 48 5.76 14.55 5.56
N MET A 49 5.99 13.41 6.25
CA MET A 49 5.80 13.32 7.70
C MET A 49 6.63 14.37 8.45
N TYR A 50 7.92 14.48 8.10
CA TYR A 50 8.82 15.47 8.69
C TYR A 50 8.34 16.91 8.46
N ALA A 51 7.80 17.19 7.27
CA ALA A 51 7.30 18.51 6.90
C ALA A 51 6.01 18.90 7.61
N VAL A 52 5.02 17.96 7.70
CA VAL A 52 3.70 18.25 8.30
C VAL A 52 3.67 18.14 9.82
N ALA A 53 4.65 17.49 10.45
CA ALA A 53 4.67 17.25 11.90
C ALA A 53 4.46 18.53 12.74
N PRO A 54 5.08 19.69 12.45
CA PRO A 54 4.85 20.92 13.24
C PRO A 54 3.41 21.43 13.15
N SER A 55 2.78 21.34 11.98
CA SER A 55 1.37 21.76 11.80
C SER A 55 0.40 20.91 12.63
N LEU A 56 0.82 19.68 12.98
CA LEU A 56 0.08 18.77 13.87
C LEU A 56 0.51 18.87 15.34
N GLY A 57 1.40 19.81 15.67
CA GLY A 57 1.91 20.04 17.01
C GLY A 57 2.89 18.97 17.50
N MET A 58 3.63 18.35 16.58
CA MET A 58 4.65 17.35 16.88
C MET A 58 6.06 17.86 16.55
N HIS A 59 7.04 17.41 17.34
CA HIS A 59 8.44 17.66 17.01
C HIS A 59 8.84 16.80 15.80
N ARG A 60 9.48 17.41 14.80
CA ARG A 60 9.81 16.78 13.50
C ARG A 60 10.60 15.47 13.63
N VAL A 61 11.66 15.52 14.45
CA VAL A 61 12.56 14.37 14.64
C VAL A 61 11.83 13.23 15.35
N SER A 62 11.06 13.54 16.43
CA SER A 62 10.30 12.52 17.15
C SER A 62 9.26 11.84 16.26
N ALA A 63 8.56 12.60 15.41
CA ALA A 63 7.61 12.06 14.45
C ALA A 63 8.29 11.16 13.40
N ALA A 64 9.45 11.57 12.87
CA ALA A 64 10.22 10.78 11.92
C ALA A 64 10.76 9.49 12.57
N VAL A 65 11.29 9.57 13.79
CA VAL A 65 11.78 8.39 14.55
C VAL A 65 10.63 7.42 14.83
N ALA A 66 9.46 7.91 15.28
CA ALA A 66 8.28 7.06 15.48
C ALA A 66 7.88 6.33 14.19
N THR A 67 7.89 7.04 13.06
CA THR A 67 7.57 6.45 11.75
C THR A 67 8.56 5.35 11.37
N LEU A 68 9.86 5.55 11.60
CA LEU A 68 10.90 4.54 11.36
C LEU A 68 10.72 3.32 12.26
N ILE A 69 10.48 3.53 13.56
CA ILE A 69 10.26 2.42 14.50
C ILE A 69 9.02 1.62 14.11
N LEU A 70 7.92 2.30 13.78
CA LEU A 70 6.66 1.64 13.40
C LEU A 70 6.69 0.99 12.01
N PHE A 71 7.66 1.33 11.18
CA PHE A 71 7.84 0.69 9.88
C PHE A 71 8.23 -0.79 10.01
N ALA A 72 9.03 -1.15 11.02
CA ALA A 72 9.42 -2.55 11.26
C ALA A 72 8.22 -3.46 11.59
N PRO A 73 7.35 -3.14 12.58
CA PRO A 73 6.14 -3.93 12.83
C PRO A 73 5.14 -3.87 11.67
N ALA A 74 5.10 -2.79 10.89
CA ALA A 74 4.28 -2.73 9.68
C ALA A 74 4.71 -3.78 8.64
N ILE A 75 6.01 -3.90 8.37
CA ILE A 75 6.54 -4.93 7.45
C ILE A 75 6.26 -6.33 8.00
N ALA A 76 6.55 -6.57 9.28
CA ALA A 76 6.31 -7.86 9.92
C ALA A 76 4.82 -8.25 9.86
N GLY A 77 3.94 -7.32 10.22
CA GLY A 77 2.49 -7.52 10.17
C GLY A 77 1.96 -7.77 8.77
N ALA A 78 2.48 -7.05 7.77
CA ALA A 78 2.13 -7.26 6.37
C ALA A 78 2.47 -8.69 5.91
N ARG A 79 3.60 -9.23 6.36
CA ARG A 79 4.02 -10.60 6.04
C ARG A 79 3.23 -11.64 6.83
N ILE A 80 3.08 -11.45 8.13
CA ILE A 80 2.34 -12.36 9.00
C ILE A 80 0.90 -12.51 8.49
N TRP A 81 0.21 -11.42 8.21
CA TRP A 81 -1.15 -11.45 7.70
C TRP A 81 -1.24 -12.18 6.36
N PHE A 82 -0.31 -11.93 5.44
CA PHE A 82 -0.27 -12.65 4.17
C PHE A 82 -0.10 -14.16 4.36
N VAL A 83 0.79 -14.57 5.24
CA VAL A 83 1.02 -16.00 5.56
C VAL A 83 -0.24 -16.64 6.17
N LEU A 84 -0.92 -15.94 7.07
CA LEU A 84 -2.17 -16.42 7.67
C LEU A 84 -3.29 -16.58 6.63
N ASP A 85 -3.41 -15.60 5.73
CA ASP A 85 -4.41 -15.64 4.63
C ASP A 85 -4.15 -16.79 3.63
N HIS A 86 -2.89 -17.21 3.50
CA HIS A 86 -2.45 -18.29 2.62
C HIS A 86 -1.95 -19.51 3.39
N TRP A 87 -2.42 -19.72 4.63
CA TRP A 87 -1.92 -20.76 5.53
C TRP A 87 -1.92 -22.17 4.92
N ALA A 88 -2.90 -22.48 4.06
CA ALA A 88 -2.97 -23.76 3.35
C ALA A 88 -1.71 -24.06 2.52
N ILE A 89 -1.01 -23.02 2.02
CA ILE A 89 0.23 -23.15 1.25
C ILE A 89 1.43 -23.26 2.20
N TYR A 90 1.49 -22.42 3.24
CA TYR A 90 2.65 -22.30 4.13
C TYR A 90 2.77 -23.41 5.18
N ARG A 91 1.65 -24.03 5.58
CA ARG A 91 1.64 -25.11 6.58
C ARG A 91 2.48 -26.33 6.19
N HIS A 92 2.73 -26.55 4.90
CA HIS A 92 3.51 -27.69 4.40
C HIS A 92 5.02 -27.39 4.30
N ASP A 93 5.43 -26.10 4.29
CA ASP A 93 6.84 -25.68 4.27
C ASP A 93 6.99 -24.31 4.93
N LEU A 94 7.26 -24.33 6.24
CA LEU A 94 7.42 -23.11 7.05
C LEU A 94 8.66 -22.30 6.64
N ARG A 95 9.65 -22.89 5.97
CA ARG A 95 10.83 -22.15 5.50
C ARG A 95 10.48 -21.12 4.43
N ARG A 96 9.38 -21.33 3.70
CA ARG A 96 8.87 -20.39 2.69
C ARG A 96 8.37 -19.05 3.31
N ILE A 97 8.05 -19.03 4.60
CA ILE A 97 7.65 -17.81 5.30
C ILE A 97 8.73 -16.73 5.18
N TRP A 98 10.00 -17.11 5.19
CA TRP A 98 11.14 -16.20 5.10
C TRP A 98 11.59 -15.89 3.66
N ARG A 99 11.01 -16.55 2.65
CA ARG A 99 11.35 -16.30 1.24
C ARG A 99 10.59 -15.09 0.71
N HIS A 100 11.19 -13.91 0.83
CA HIS A 100 10.62 -12.65 0.33
C HIS A 100 10.52 -12.60 -1.20
N SER A 101 11.30 -13.43 -1.93
CA SER A 101 11.29 -13.52 -3.39
C SER A 101 9.96 -14.04 -3.97
N GLU A 102 9.15 -14.74 -3.18
CA GLU A 102 7.84 -15.24 -3.59
C GLU A 102 6.73 -14.16 -3.51
N GLY A 103 7.09 -12.93 -3.12
CA GLY A 103 6.14 -11.83 -2.92
C GLY A 103 5.28 -12.03 -1.67
N GLY A 104 4.18 -11.29 -1.60
CA GLY A 104 3.17 -11.48 -0.56
C GLY A 104 3.36 -10.63 0.69
N MET A 105 2.89 -9.40 0.59
CA MET A 105 2.67 -8.48 1.70
C MET A 105 1.27 -7.91 1.59
N THR A 106 0.56 -7.78 2.71
CA THR A 106 -0.76 -7.15 2.76
C THR A 106 -0.68 -5.82 3.48
N LEU A 107 -1.22 -4.78 2.86
CA LEU A 107 -1.30 -3.45 3.48
C LEU A 107 -2.07 -3.51 4.80
N TYR A 108 -3.13 -4.31 4.86
CA TYR A 108 -3.99 -4.44 6.04
C TYR A 108 -3.25 -4.97 7.26
N GLY A 109 -2.46 -6.03 7.10
CA GLY A 109 -1.65 -6.58 8.18
C GLY A 109 -0.62 -5.58 8.69
N GLY A 110 0.02 -4.84 7.78
CA GLY A 110 0.97 -3.80 8.14
C GLY A 110 0.33 -2.68 8.98
N LEU A 111 -0.83 -2.20 8.56
CA LEU A 111 -1.53 -1.13 9.27
C LEU A 111 -2.03 -1.59 10.64
N VAL A 112 -2.60 -2.79 10.75
CA VAL A 112 -3.07 -3.34 12.04
C VAL A 112 -1.92 -3.47 13.03
N PHE A 113 -0.78 -4.03 12.63
CA PHE A 113 0.36 -4.19 13.54
C PHE A 113 1.00 -2.84 13.93
N ALA A 114 1.10 -1.91 12.99
CA ALA A 114 1.58 -0.56 13.30
C ALA A 114 0.63 0.17 14.26
N LEU A 115 -0.69 0.09 14.04
CA LEU A 115 -1.69 0.66 14.94
C LEU A 115 -1.61 0.05 16.35
N ALA A 116 -1.52 -1.29 16.43
CA ALA A 116 -1.50 -2.00 17.71
C ALA A 116 -0.27 -1.64 18.57
N LEU A 117 0.90 -1.45 17.93
CA LEU A 117 2.15 -1.13 18.64
C LEU A 117 2.36 0.38 18.82
N SER A 118 1.67 1.22 18.04
CA SER A 118 1.87 2.67 18.10
C SER A 118 1.59 3.30 19.47
N PRO A 119 0.62 2.88 20.32
CA PRO A 119 0.42 3.50 21.63
C PRO A 119 1.68 3.47 22.49
N VAL A 120 2.40 2.32 22.50
CA VAL A 120 3.63 2.16 23.29
C VAL A 120 4.76 3.04 22.74
N VAL A 121 4.98 3.02 21.43
CA VAL A 121 6.05 3.79 20.78
C VAL A 121 5.79 5.29 20.92
N LEU A 122 4.55 5.73 20.70
CA LEU A 122 4.19 7.14 20.75
C LEU A 122 4.24 7.69 22.18
N ALA A 123 3.80 6.90 23.16
CA ALA A 123 3.92 7.28 24.58
C ALA A 123 5.39 7.45 24.99
N ALA A 124 6.27 6.55 24.59
CA ALA A 124 7.71 6.63 24.87
C ALA A 124 8.38 7.86 24.22
N LEU A 125 7.86 8.35 23.09
CA LEU A 125 8.39 9.53 22.38
C LEU A 125 7.63 10.83 22.71
N GLY A 126 6.66 10.80 23.63
CA GLY A 126 5.84 11.96 24.02
C GLY A 126 4.95 12.48 22.90
N LEU A 127 4.54 11.61 21.94
CA LEU A 127 3.71 11.98 20.81
C LEU A 127 2.24 11.61 21.06
N ARG A 128 1.34 12.49 20.63
CA ARG A 128 -0.11 12.24 20.71
C ARG A 128 -0.52 11.28 19.57
N PHE A 129 -1.24 10.23 19.94
CA PHE A 129 -1.68 9.19 19.00
C PHE A 129 -2.43 9.76 17.78
N ALA A 130 -3.46 10.58 18.01
CA ALA A 130 -4.28 11.15 16.96
C ALA A 130 -3.47 12.06 16.00
N ALA A 131 -2.59 12.91 16.54
CA ALA A 131 -1.74 13.77 15.73
C ALA A 131 -0.75 12.96 14.87
N PHE A 132 -0.18 11.89 15.44
CA PHE A 132 0.74 11.02 14.70
C PHE A 132 0.04 10.33 13.53
N TRP A 133 -1.16 9.78 13.75
CA TRP A 133 -1.89 9.07 12.70
C TRP A 133 -2.45 10.01 11.62
N ASP A 134 -2.76 11.27 11.97
CA ASP A 134 -3.02 12.31 10.97
C ASP A 134 -1.79 12.52 10.07
N GLY A 135 -0.59 12.63 10.65
CA GLY A 135 0.66 12.75 9.90
C GLY A 135 1.00 11.50 9.07
N ALA A 136 0.80 10.30 9.65
CA ALA A 136 1.01 9.03 8.98
C ALA A 136 0.10 8.85 7.75
N THR A 137 -1.09 9.48 7.75
CA THR A 137 -1.99 9.51 6.60
C THR A 137 -1.32 10.11 5.38
N PHE A 138 -0.65 11.24 5.51
CA PHE A 138 0.08 11.87 4.40
C PHE A 138 1.20 10.97 3.89
N THR A 139 1.93 10.32 4.79
CA THR A 139 2.99 9.35 4.44
C THR A 139 2.43 8.18 3.63
N MET A 140 1.33 7.58 4.10
CA MET A 140 0.70 6.43 3.45
C MET A 140 0.12 6.78 2.08
N LEU A 141 -0.60 7.90 1.97
CA LEU A 141 -1.20 8.32 0.70
C LEU A 141 -0.13 8.70 -0.33
N THR A 142 0.94 9.38 0.09
CA THR A 142 2.09 9.67 -0.77
C THR A 142 2.74 8.38 -1.25
N GLY A 143 3.04 7.45 -0.37
CA GLY A 143 3.60 6.15 -0.72
C GLY A 143 2.70 5.37 -1.68
N MET A 144 1.38 5.43 -1.49
CA MET A 144 0.40 4.77 -2.35
C MET A 144 0.42 5.36 -3.77
N ILE A 145 0.49 6.67 -3.93
CA ILE A 145 0.59 7.33 -5.24
C ILE A 145 1.76 6.76 -6.03
N PHE A 146 2.96 6.78 -5.45
CA PHE A 146 4.16 6.24 -6.11
C PHE A 146 4.05 4.73 -6.38
N ALA A 147 3.51 3.95 -5.45
CA ALA A 147 3.30 2.52 -5.65
C ALA A 147 2.34 2.24 -6.81
N ARG A 148 1.26 3.02 -6.99
CA ARG A 148 0.31 2.83 -8.11
C ARG A 148 0.91 3.25 -9.45
N VAL A 149 1.70 4.31 -9.50
CA VAL A 149 2.50 4.64 -10.68
C VAL A 149 3.48 3.51 -11.00
N GLY A 150 4.13 2.93 -9.98
CA GLY A 150 5.00 1.78 -10.13
C GLY A 150 4.28 0.54 -10.68
N CYS A 151 3.08 0.23 -10.18
CA CYS A 151 2.24 -0.86 -10.71
C CYS A 151 1.86 -0.62 -12.17
N LEU A 152 1.52 0.61 -12.55
CA LEU A 152 1.17 0.97 -13.92
C LEU A 152 2.37 0.75 -14.86
N LEU A 153 3.55 1.27 -14.51
CA LEU A 153 4.76 1.12 -15.31
C LEU A 153 5.24 -0.34 -15.39
N ASN A 154 5.07 -1.09 -14.30
CA ASN A 154 5.41 -2.52 -14.26
C ASN A 154 4.41 -3.39 -15.04
N GLY A 155 3.20 -2.89 -15.32
CA GLY A 155 2.14 -3.63 -16.00
C GLY A 155 1.50 -4.72 -15.15
N CYS A 156 1.42 -4.54 -13.83
CA CYS A 156 0.77 -5.47 -12.90
C CYS A 156 -0.48 -4.86 -12.27
N CYS A 157 -1.31 -5.69 -11.64
CA CYS A 157 -2.50 -5.27 -10.90
C CYS A 157 -3.58 -4.59 -11.76
N SER A 158 -3.65 -4.87 -13.06
CA SER A 158 -4.77 -4.46 -13.91
C SER A 158 -6.07 -5.15 -13.46
N GLY A 159 -7.21 -4.52 -13.77
CA GLY A 159 -8.51 -5.09 -13.46
C GLY A 159 -8.92 -6.20 -14.42
N ARG A 160 -10.13 -6.74 -14.21
CA ARG A 160 -10.73 -7.75 -15.08
C ARG A 160 -10.90 -7.21 -16.51
N ARG A 161 -11.05 -8.10 -17.48
CA ARG A 161 -11.36 -7.74 -18.88
C ARG A 161 -12.62 -6.90 -18.96
N SER A 162 -12.62 -5.93 -19.85
CA SER A 162 -13.73 -5.01 -20.05
C SER A 162 -13.83 -4.54 -21.50
N ASP A 163 -14.98 -4.79 -22.12
CA ASP A 163 -15.30 -4.26 -23.44
C ASP A 163 -15.95 -2.86 -23.38
N ARG A 164 -16.16 -2.34 -22.16
CA ARG A 164 -16.71 -1.00 -21.97
C ARG A 164 -15.72 0.07 -22.39
N TRP A 165 -16.22 1.27 -22.70
CA TRP A 165 -15.42 2.43 -23.13
C TRP A 165 -14.31 2.84 -22.15
N VAL A 166 -14.49 2.58 -20.83
CA VAL A 166 -13.50 2.81 -19.78
C VAL A 166 -12.34 1.80 -19.76
N GLY A 167 -12.44 0.71 -20.54
CA GLY A 167 -11.39 -0.29 -20.63
C GLY A 167 -10.18 0.24 -21.40
N LEU A 168 -8.98 0.17 -20.78
CA LEU A 168 -7.71 0.50 -21.43
C LEU A 168 -6.98 -0.77 -21.86
N ARG A 169 -6.16 -0.69 -22.92
CA ARG A 169 -5.27 -1.78 -23.30
C ARG A 169 -4.14 -1.87 -22.28
N LEU A 170 -4.21 -2.87 -21.44
CA LEU A 170 -3.25 -3.13 -20.36
C LEU A 170 -2.80 -4.58 -20.43
N PRO A 171 -1.55 -4.91 -20.05
CA PRO A 171 -1.10 -6.27 -19.95
C PRO A 171 -1.73 -6.95 -18.72
N ASP A 172 -1.94 -8.27 -18.82
CA ASP A 172 -2.21 -9.12 -17.68
C ASP A 172 -0.88 -9.55 -17.01
N ASP A 173 -0.99 -10.35 -15.94
CA ASP A 173 0.17 -10.86 -15.22
C ASP A 173 1.06 -11.78 -16.08
N THR A 174 0.50 -12.32 -17.19
CA THR A 174 1.23 -13.13 -18.18
C THR A 174 1.87 -12.30 -19.30
N GLY A 175 1.58 -10.98 -19.35
CA GLY A 175 2.07 -10.05 -20.36
C GLY A 175 1.20 -9.96 -21.61
N ARG A 176 0.00 -10.57 -21.64
CA ARG A 176 -0.96 -10.45 -22.75
C ARG A 176 -1.69 -9.11 -22.65
N TRP A 177 -1.77 -8.38 -23.77
CA TRP A 177 -2.41 -7.07 -23.86
C TRP A 177 -3.90 -7.23 -24.21
N GLU A 178 -4.75 -6.81 -23.29
CA GLU A 178 -6.20 -6.87 -23.42
C GLU A 178 -6.86 -5.59 -22.94
N ARG A 179 -8.12 -5.37 -23.31
CA ARG A 179 -8.90 -4.28 -22.71
C ARG A 179 -9.31 -4.68 -21.30
N ARG A 180 -8.83 -3.91 -20.31
CA ARG A 180 -9.02 -4.17 -18.87
C ARG A 180 -9.40 -2.89 -18.13
N TYR A 181 -10.11 -3.02 -17.03
CA TYR A 181 -10.32 -1.88 -16.15
C TYR A 181 -8.98 -1.37 -15.62
N PRO A 182 -8.72 -0.04 -15.71
CA PRO A 182 -7.46 0.56 -15.24
C PRO A 182 -7.49 0.77 -13.72
N VAL A 183 -7.55 -0.31 -12.97
CA VAL A 183 -7.66 -0.28 -11.50
C VAL A 183 -6.52 0.49 -10.86
N GLN A 184 -5.30 0.41 -11.42
CA GLN A 184 -4.14 1.18 -10.93
C GLN A 184 -4.42 2.69 -10.98
N LEU A 185 -5.02 3.18 -12.08
CA LEU A 185 -5.34 4.60 -12.24
C LEU A 185 -6.50 5.04 -11.33
N LEU A 186 -7.50 4.18 -11.12
CA LEU A 186 -8.60 4.45 -10.19
C LEU A 186 -8.09 4.54 -8.75
N GLU A 187 -7.21 3.64 -8.33
CA GLU A 187 -6.61 3.68 -7.00
C GLU A 187 -5.63 4.85 -6.84
N LEU A 188 -4.92 5.23 -7.91
CA LEU A 188 -4.08 6.43 -7.95
C LEU A 188 -4.95 7.69 -7.76
N ALA A 189 -6.03 7.82 -8.53
CA ALA A 189 -6.94 8.95 -8.42
C ALA A 189 -7.57 9.05 -7.03
N ALA A 190 -8.00 7.92 -6.45
CA ALA A 190 -8.51 7.89 -5.09
C ALA A 190 -7.45 8.37 -4.06
N ALA A 191 -6.20 7.93 -4.20
CA ALA A 191 -5.12 8.37 -3.31
C ALA A 191 -4.83 9.87 -3.44
N VAL A 192 -4.84 10.42 -4.66
CA VAL A 192 -4.66 11.85 -4.93
C VAL A 192 -5.82 12.66 -4.33
N VAL A 193 -7.07 12.24 -4.53
CA VAL A 193 -8.25 12.91 -3.96
C VAL A 193 -8.20 12.90 -2.43
N LEU A 194 -7.87 11.75 -1.82
CA LEU A 194 -7.75 11.64 -0.37
C LEU A 194 -6.60 12.49 0.17
N LEU A 195 -5.47 12.54 -0.53
CA LEU A 195 -4.33 13.40 -0.13
C LEU A 195 -4.71 14.87 -0.20
N SER A 196 -5.36 15.31 -1.28
CA SER A 196 -5.83 16.69 -1.42
C SER A 196 -6.87 17.06 -0.35
N GLY A 197 -7.82 16.17 -0.07
CA GLY A 197 -8.79 16.34 1.02
C GLY A 197 -8.11 16.40 2.40
N SER A 198 -7.10 15.57 2.64
CA SER A 198 -6.30 15.59 3.88
C SER A 198 -5.55 16.91 4.03
N MET A 199 -5.00 17.46 2.95
CA MET A 199 -4.34 18.78 2.95
C MET A 199 -5.35 19.91 3.24
N ALA A 200 -6.55 19.85 2.67
CA ALA A 200 -7.61 20.81 2.95
C ALA A 200 -8.04 20.75 4.42
N LEU A 201 -8.22 19.56 4.99
CA LEU A 201 -8.54 19.38 6.42
C LEU A 201 -7.42 19.93 7.33
N LEU A 202 -6.16 19.72 6.96
CA LEU A 202 -5.02 20.29 7.69
C LEU A 202 -5.05 21.83 7.64
N ALA A 203 -5.33 22.41 6.47
CA ALA A 203 -5.35 23.85 6.25
C ALA A 203 -6.47 24.56 7.05
N VAL A 204 -7.64 23.92 7.22
CA VAL A 204 -8.73 24.46 8.02
C VAL A 204 -8.59 24.16 9.51
N GLY A 205 -7.51 23.51 9.95
CA GLY A 205 -7.28 23.20 11.35
C GLY A 205 -8.24 22.14 11.90
N ALA A 206 -8.58 21.13 11.13
CA ALA A 206 -9.49 20.06 11.54
C ALA A 206 -9.06 19.42 12.88
N PRO A 207 -10.02 18.89 13.67
CA PRO A 207 -9.70 18.22 14.93
C PRO A 207 -8.72 17.07 14.74
N ARG A 208 -7.86 16.86 15.74
CA ARG A 208 -6.85 15.77 15.69
C ARG A 208 -7.52 14.41 15.55
N GLY A 209 -7.00 13.58 14.67
CA GLY A 209 -7.55 12.29 14.30
C GLY A 209 -8.59 12.34 13.17
N ALA A 210 -9.10 13.53 12.82
CA ALA A 210 -10.09 13.67 11.76
C ALA A 210 -9.52 13.36 10.37
N ILE A 211 -8.27 13.76 10.12
CA ILE A 211 -7.59 13.52 8.84
C ILE A 211 -7.44 12.00 8.62
N PHE A 212 -6.96 11.29 9.64
CA PHE A 212 -6.82 9.83 9.58
C PHE A 212 -8.17 9.14 9.41
N ALA A 213 -9.20 9.53 10.19
CA ALA A 213 -10.53 8.93 10.12
C ALA A 213 -11.18 9.11 8.75
N VAL A 214 -11.15 10.33 8.20
CA VAL A 214 -11.71 10.64 6.87
C VAL A 214 -10.96 9.87 5.76
N ALA A 215 -9.63 9.85 5.82
CA ALA A 215 -8.83 9.10 4.85
C ALA A 215 -9.07 7.59 4.94
N LEU A 216 -9.21 7.04 6.15
CA LEU A 216 -9.50 5.62 6.37
C LEU A 216 -10.85 5.22 5.78
N VAL A 217 -11.90 5.99 6.09
CA VAL A 217 -13.26 5.75 5.57
C VAL A 217 -13.30 5.96 4.06
N GLY A 218 -12.68 7.03 3.56
CA GLY A 218 -12.59 7.31 2.13
C GLY A 218 -11.85 6.23 1.35
N TYR A 219 -10.72 5.75 1.90
CA TYR A 219 -9.98 4.63 1.29
C TYR A 219 -10.79 3.34 1.29
N ALA A 220 -11.46 3.02 2.41
CA ALA A 220 -12.32 1.85 2.50
C ALA A 220 -13.46 1.91 1.48
N GLY A 221 -14.12 3.07 1.34
CA GLY A 221 -15.16 3.30 0.34
C GLY A 221 -14.66 3.17 -1.10
N ALA A 222 -13.52 3.80 -1.42
CA ALA A 222 -12.88 3.66 -2.71
C ALA A 222 -12.51 2.20 -3.00
N ARG A 223 -12.00 1.49 -2.00
CA ARG A 223 -11.65 0.07 -2.12
C ARG A 223 -12.86 -0.82 -2.39
N LEU A 224 -13.97 -0.59 -1.68
CA LEU A 224 -15.23 -1.31 -1.91
C LEU A 224 -15.77 -1.08 -3.33
N ALA A 225 -15.68 0.17 -3.83
CA ALA A 225 -16.12 0.52 -5.18
C ALA A 225 -15.22 -0.08 -6.29
N ILE A 226 -13.91 -0.15 -6.05
CA ILE A 226 -12.93 -0.62 -7.04
C ILE A 226 -12.78 -2.15 -7.01
N ASP A 227 -12.98 -2.81 -5.86
CA ASP A 227 -12.74 -4.25 -5.70
C ASP A 227 -13.52 -5.14 -6.69
N PRO A 228 -14.78 -4.84 -7.08
CA PRO A 228 -15.51 -5.59 -8.12
C PRO A 228 -14.87 -5.52 -9.52
N LEU A 229 -14.04 -4.50 -9.77
CA LEU A 229 -13.35 -4.29 -11.04
C LEU A 229 -12.03 -5.04 -11.13
N ARG A 230 -11.52 -5.55 -10.00
CA ARG A 230 -10.28 -6.33 -9.95
C ARG A 230 -10.51 -7.74 -10.46
N GLU A 231 -9.45 -8.35 -10.97
CA GLU A 231 -9.47 -9.78 -11.29
C GLU A 231 -9.27 -10.57 -10.01
N PRO A 232 -10.30 -11.23 -9.45
CA PRO A 232 -10.11 -12.05 -8.26
C PRO A 232 -9.48 -13.37 -8.68
N PRO A 233 -8.48 -13.90 -7.95
CA PRO A 233 -8.21 -15.33 -8.00
C PRO A 233 -9.47 -16.07 -7.55
N PRO A 234 -9.85 -17.20 -8.21
CA PRO A 234 -11.17 -17.82 -8.13
C PRO A 234 -11.66 -18.21 -6.72
N ARG A 235 -10.79 -18.26 -5.71
CA ARG A 235 -11.10 -18.69 -4.33
C ARG A 235 -11.05 -17.60 -3.26
N ILE A 236 -10.74 -16.35 -3.60
CA ILE A 236 -10.46 -15.27 -2.61
C ILE A 236 -11.56 -14.21 -2.53
N ALA A 237 -12.55 -14.20 -3.42
CA ALA A 237 -13.56 -13.13 -3.48
C ALA A 237 -14.45 -13.03 -2.22
N ALA A 238 -14.78 -14.14 -1.56
CA ALA A 238 -15.58 -14.14 -0.33
C ALA A 238 -14.76 -13.67 0.89
N GLY A 239 -13.50 -14.09 0.99
CA GLY A 239 -12.60 -13.71 2.09
C GLY A 239 -12.23 -12.23 2.10
N ARG A 240 -12.20 -11.55 0.95
CA ARG A 240 -11.85 -10.12 0.86
C ARG A 240 -12.81 -9.20 1.59
N ARG A 241 -14.12 -9.44 1.51
CA ARG A 241 -15.13 -8.65 2.24
C ARG A 241 -14.98 -8.83 3.74
N VAL A 242 -14.75 -10.07 4.18
CA VAL A 242 -14.50 -10.39 5.58
C VAL A 242 -13.18 -9.76 6.05
N ALA A 243 -12.12 -9.87 5.26
CA ALA A 243 -10.83 -9.24 5.56
C ALA A 243 -10.94 -7.71 5.64
N LEU A 244 -11.71 -7.07 4.77
CA LEU A 244 -11.93 -5.63 4.83
C LEU A 244 -12.77 -5.23 6.05
N ALA A 245 -13.82 -5.98 6.38
CA ALA A 245 -14.63 -5.74 7.57
C ALA A 245 -13.81 -5.94 8.85
N ALA A 246 -13.02 -7.02 8.92
CA ALA A 246 -12.11 -7.27 10.02
C ALA A 246 -11.04 -6.17 10.14
N PHE A 247 -10.49 -5.72 9.01
CA PHE A 247 -9.57 -4.60 8.97
C PHE A 247 -10.19 -3.31 9.54
N LEU A 248 -11.40 -2.93 9.10
CA LEU A 248 -12.10 -1.76 9.60
C LEU A 248 -12.40 -1.88 11.09
N ALA A 249 -12.85 -3.05 11.56
CA ALA A 249 -13.11 -3.30 12.97
C ALA A 249 -11.82 -3.23 13.81
N CYS A 250 -10.73 -3.86 13.37
CA CYS A 250 -9.45 -3.83 14.07
C CYS A 250 -8.83 -2.42 14.10
N THR A 251 -8.92 -1.67 13.00
CA THR A 251 -8.37 -0.31 12.93
C THR A 251 -9.19 0.66 13.78
N THR A 252 -10.52 0.55 13.81
CA THR A 252 -11.36 1.36 14.69
C THR A 252 -11.11 1.03 16.15
N LEU A 253 -11.03 -0.24 16.52
CA LEU A 253 -10.72 -0.66 17.89
C LEU A 253 -9.34 -0.17 18.33
N ALA A 254 -8.31 -0.37 17.51
CA ALA A 254 -6.96 0.09 17.81
C ALA A 254 -6.88 1.61 17.92
N SER A 255 -7.63 2.35 17.10
CA SER A 255 -7.71 3.82 17.18
C SER A 255 -8.39 4.28 18.48
N VAL A 256 -9.46 3.60 18.90
CA VAL A 256 -10.15 3.91 20.18
C VAL A 256 -9.23 3.59 21.36
N VAL A 257 -8.60 2.41 21.37
CA VAL A 257 -7.66 2.03 22.44
C VAL A 257 -6.48 3.00 22.50
N GLY A 258 -5.89 3.34 21.35
CA GLY A 258 -4.80 4.31 21.28
C GLY A 258 -5.21 5.72 21.77
N TRP A 259 -6.42 6.15 21.44
CA TRP A 259 -6.96 7.43 21.94
C TRP A 259 -7.14 7.42 23.46
N LEU A 260 -7.67 6.32 24.00
CA LEU A 260 -7.84 6.15 25.45
C LEU A 260 -6.48 6.06 26.19
N ALA A 261 -5.50 5.36 25.61
CA ALA A 261 -4.20 5.14 26.24
C ALA A 261 -3.31 6.39 26.25
N THR A 262 -3.37 7.24 25.22
CA THR A 262 -2.50 8.42 25.09
C THR A 262 -3.16 9.73 25.57
N GLY A 263 -4.39 9.67 26.05
CA GLY A 263 -5.11 10.77 26.69
C GLY A 263 -5.17 12.04 25.82
N ARG A 264 -6.17 12.16 24.95
CA ARG A 264 -6.62 13.39 24.26
C ARG A 264 -5.60 14.09 23.37
#